data_8b66b341cf81bf9a636e4b32a4fb91d8
#
_entry.id   8b66b341cf81bf9a636e4b32a4fb91d8
#
_cell.length_a   1.000
_cell.length_b   1.000
_cell.length_c   1.000
_cell.angle_alpha   90.00
_cell.angle_beta   90.00
_cell.angle_gamma   90.00
#
_symmetry.space_group_name_H-M   'P 1'
#
loop_
_entity.id
_entity.type
_entity.pdbx_description
1 polymer ?
#
loop_
_entity_poly.entity_id
_entity_poly.type
_entity_poly.pdbx_seq_one_letter_code
_entity_poly.pdbx_strand_id
1 'polypeptide(L)'
;MHRFLFIFLIISNCCFGQKWSTDFSSIDWKVKAIEAPTVDSLAAKLTAAYTTDIEKARAIFSWIAQHIAYNTGVLNFGKAYRATKYVVDPADTVSFKSANEQTAERVLRRRVAVCDGYAKLFKTLCDYAGIESEVILGYGKCCLEKNDKFKTNHTWNAVKIDSNWYLLDVTWASGFVTFSNEFVFQLDEAYFLTPPQQFISDHYPEDLKWCLLEHPPTLKEFHFSPFKYKSFIKYGISSASPSNGTINASVGDTIRIELNLKDALKDQQIASDPFFDSNTMQLSPASVFIEPVIKNSKAIYNYVVSEQSVEWLHLIYNRDPVLRYKLNVNKTLRSTH
;
A
#
# COMPACT_ATOMS: atom_id res chain seq x y z
N MET A 1 -18.57 34.98 48.48
CA MET A 1 -18.96 34.27 47.25
C MET A 1 -17.72 34.14 46.36
N HIS A 2 -17.01 33.00 46.44
CA HIS A 2 -15.83 32.71 45.64
C HIS A 2 -16.25 31.82 44.45
N ARG A 3 -16.13 32.39 43.24
CA ARG A 3 -16.37 31.65 41.99
C ARG A 3 -15.09 30.93 41.64
N PHE A 4 -15.08 29.58 41.74
CA PHE A 4 -14.05 28.73 41.18
C PHE A 4 -14.27 28.60 39.67
N LEU A 5 -13.30 29.10 38.90
CA LEU A 5 -13.23 28.95 37.44
C LEU A 5 -12.55 27.61 37.14
N PHE A 6 -13.31 26.61 36.71
CA PHE A 6 -12.73 25.35 36.18
C PHE A 6 -12.24 25.62 34.76
N ILE A 7 -10.91 25.69 34.60
CA ILE A 7 -10.27 25.67 33.27
C ILE A 7 -10.20 24.22 32.83
N PHE A 8 -11.05 23.84 31.86
CA PHE A 8 -10.90 22.58 31.12
C PHE A 8 -9.71 22.70 30.18
N LEU A 9 -8.57 22.10 30.53
CA LEU A 9 -7.45 21.90 29.62
C LEU A 9 -7.86 20.80 28.63
N ILE A 10 -8.26 21.19 27.41
CA ILE A 10 -8.41 20.29 26.29
C ILE A 10 -6.98 19.93 25.86
N ILE A 11 -6.50 18.75 26.30
CA ILE A 11 -5.28 18.17 25.78
C ILE A 11 -5.62 17.63 24.39
N SER A 12 -5.33 18.46 23.37
CA SER A 12 -5.32 18.02 21.97
C SER A 12 -4.19 17.01 21.82
N ASN A 13 -4.53 15.71 21.79
CA ASN A 13 -3.62 14.67 21.36
C ASN A 13 -3.34 14.86 19.87
N CYS A 14 -2.34 15.68 19.53
CA CYS A 14 -1.72 15.63 18.22
C CYS A 14 -1.08 14.26 18.06
N CYS A 15 -1.78 13.33 17.40
CA CYS A 15 -1.17 12.11 16.87
C CYS A 15 -0.12 12.50 15.82
N PHE A 16 1.07 12.89 16.27
CA PHE A 16 2.26 12.87 15.43
C PHE A 16 2.52 11.39 15.10
N GLY A 17 2.57 11.06 13.82
CA GLY A 17 2.92 9.73 13.35
C GLY A 17 4.19 9.25 14.03
N GLN A 18 4.05 8.34 14.98
CA GLN A 18 5.14 7.78 15.75
C GLN A 18 5.92 6.87 14.80
N LYS A 19 7.03 7.36 14.28
CA LYS A 19 7.99 6.50 13.57
C LYS A 19 8.60 5.58 14.61
N TRP A 20 8.23 4.31 14.60
CA TRP A 20 8.84 3.31 15.46
C TRP A 20 10.33 3.26 15.15
N SER A 21 11.19 3.63 16.11
CA SER A 21 12.64 3.54 15.98
C SER A 21 13.16 2.11 16.20
N THR A 22 12.27 1.15 16.31
CA THR A 22 12.60 -0.24 16.62
C THR A 22 13.14 -0.94 15.38
N ASP A 23 14.34 -1.48 15.49
CA ASP A 23 14.91 -2.37 14.47
C ASP A 23 14.32 -3.77 14.64
N PHE A 24 13.52 -4.19 13.66
CA PHE A 24 12.89 -5.51 13.62
C PHE A 24 13.72 -6.57 12.88
N SER A 25 14.90 -6.26 12.38
CA SER A 25 15.71 -7.17 11.56
C SER A 25 15.99 -8.52 12.25
N SER A 26 16.20 -8.49 13.54
CA SER A 26 16.41 -9.71 14.37
C SER A 26 15.15 -10.61 14.40
N ILE A 27 13.95 -10.01 14.46
CA ILE A 27 12.69 -10.75 14.39
C ILE A 27 12.53 -11.36 13.00
N ASP A 28 12.70 -10.54 11.96
CA ASP A 28 12.54 -10.93 10.56
C ASP A 28 13.47 -12.08 10.17
N TRP A 29 14.68 -12.09 10.72
CA TRP A 29 15.63 -13.18 10.49
C TRP A 29 15.23 -14.48 11.20
N LYS A 30 14.80 -14.40 12.48
CA LYS A 30 14.45 -15.55 13.30
C LYS A 30 13.24 -16.29 12.77
N VAL A 31 12.23 -15.58 12.24
CA VAL A 31 10.98 -16.19 11.77
C VAL A 31 11.17 -17.01 10.49
N LYS A 32 12.23 -16.78 9.72
CA LYS A 32 12.49 -17.50 8.45
C LYS A 32 12.58 -19.01 8.58
N ALA A 33 13.03 -19.51 9.71
CA ALA A 33 13.22 -20.94 9.94
C ALA A 33 12.03 -21.60 10.65
N ILE A 34 10.98 -20.83 10.97
CA ILE A 34 9.84 -21.36 11.73
C ILE A 34 8.88 -22.09 10.79
N GLU A 35 8.63 -23.35 11.10
CA GLU A 35 7.65 -24.20 10.42
C GLU A 35 6.67 -24.81 11.40
N ALA A 36 5.41 -24.94 10.98
CA ALA A 36 4.37 -25.56 11.77
C ALA A 36 3.29 -26.19 10.87
N PRO A 37 2.64 -27.30 11.33
CA PRO A 37 1.64 -27.99 10.52
C PRO A 37 0.27 -27.32 10.55
N THR A 38 -0.06 -26.54 11.60
CA THR A 38 -1.36 -25.89 11.83
C THR A 38 -1.19 -24.43 12.18
N VAL A 39 -2.25 -23.61 11.97
CA VAL A 39 -2.19 -22.17 12.20
C VAL A 39 -1.99 -21.83 13.67
N ASP A 40 -2.63 -22.55 14.58
CA ASP A 40 -2.46 -22.40 16.04
C ASP A 40 -1.04 -22.70 16.50
N SER A 41 -0.45 -23.82 16.03
CA SER A 41 0.93 -24.16 16.35
C SER A 41 1.93 -23.20 15.74
N LEU A 42 1.62 -22.63 14.56
CA LEU A 42 2.42 -21.57 13.96
C LEU A 42 2.38 -20.30 14.79
N ALA A 43 1.20 -19.85 15.19
CA ALA A 43 1.04 -18.66 16.05
C ALA A 43 1.83 -18.81 17.36
N ALA A 44 1.70 -19.96 18.04
CA ALA A 44 2.44 -20.25 19.25
C ALA A 44 3.96 -20.17 19.06
N LYS A 45 4.50 -20.77 17.99
CA LYS A 45 5.94 -20.74 17.70
C LYS A 45 6.45 -19.35 17.34
N LEU A 46 5.68 -18.59 16.54
CA LEU A 46 6.06 -17.24 16.10
C LEU A 46 6.12 -16.25 17.27
N THR A 47 5.26 -16.42 18.28
CA THR A 47 5.09 -15.44 19.36
C THR A 47 5.76 -15.83 20.68
N ALA A 48 6.18 -17.09 20.83
CA ALA A 48 6.74 -17.61 22.10
C ALA A 48 7.95 -16.83 22.65
N ALA A 49 8.75 -16.22 21.81
CA ALA A 49 9.95 -15.48 22.20
C ALA A 49 9.68 -14.01 22.53
N TYR A 50 8.44 -13.51 22.34
CA TYR A 50 8.11 -12.09 22.41
C TYR A 50 7.05 -11.81 23.48
N THR A 51 7.20 -10.69 24.15
CA THR A 51 6.27 -10.28 25.23
C THR A 51 5.33 -9.17 24.81
N THR A 52 5.78 -8.28 23.90
CA THR A 52 4.98 -7.15 23.44
C THR A 52 4.15 -7.49 22.21
N ASP A 53 2.97 -6.88 22.08
CA ASP A 53 2.08 -7.14 20.95
C ASP A 53 2.68 -6.68 19.61
N ILE A 54 3.50 -5.61 19.63
CA ILE A 54 4.18 -5.15 18.42
C ILE A 54 5.20 -6.16 17.90
N GLU A 55 5.98 -6.79 18.78
CA GLU A 55 6.96 -7.81 18.39
C GLU A 55 6.26 -9.07 17.87
N LYS A 56 5.19 -9.51 18.54
CA LYS A 56 4.37 -10.64 18.10
C LYS A 56 3.72 -10.36 16.74
N ALA A 57 3.12 -9.16 16.57
CA ALA A 57 2.52 -8.75 15.31
C ALA A 57 3.58 -8.67 14.19
N ARG A 58 4.80 -8.18 14.49
CA ARG A 58 5.92 -8.18 13.54
C ARG A 58 6.35 -9.58 13.15
N ALA A 59 6.46 -10.49 14.11
CA ALA A 59 6.82 -11.88 13.85
C ALA A 59 5.82 -12.56 12.90
N ILE A 60 4.53 -12.37 13.14
CA ILE A 60 3.44 -12.87 12.29
C ILE A 60 3.51 -12.23 10.89
N PHE A 61 3.59 -10.90 10.82
CA PHE A 61 3.67 -10.15 9.57
C PHE A 61 4.85 -10.59 8.72
N SER A 62 6.04 -10.58 9.29
CA SER A 62 7.28 -10.91 8.62
C SER A 62 7.31 -12.36 8.13
N TRP A 63 6.80 -13.30 8.95
CA TRP A 63 6.72 -14.69 8.54
C TRP A 63 5.80 -14.86 7.32
N ILE A 64 4.59 -14.29 7.34
CA ILE A 64 3.67 -14.39 6.20
C ILE A 64 4.30 -13.79 4.95
N ALA A 65 4.86 -12.58 5.07
CA ALA A 65 5.48 -11.87 3.94
C ALA A 65 6.64 -12.64 3.30
N GLN A 66 7.32 -13.51 4.05
CA GLN A 66 8.46 -14.29 3.58
C GLN A 66 8.13 -15.73 3.17
N HIS A 67 6.92 -16.24 3.47
CA HIS A 67 6.56 -17.65 3.25
C HIS A 67 5.34 -17.86 2.36
N ILE A 68 4.53 -16.84 2.14
CA ILE A 68 3.33 -16.96 1.30
C ILE A 68 3.57 -16.21 -0.01
N ALA A 69 3.54 -16.94 -1.13
CA ALA A 69 3.69 -16.35 -2.45
C ALA A 69 2.35 -15.76 -2.94
N TYR A 70 2.43 -14.68 -3.73
CA TYR A 70 1.24 -14.15 -4.36
C TYR A 70 0.79 -15.05 -5.53
N ASN A 71 -0.51 -15.35 -5.60
CA ASN A 71 -1.06 -16.17 -6.67
C ASN A 71 -1.19 -15.34 -7.96
N THR A 72 -0.15 -15.38 -8.80
CA THR A 72 -0.13 -14.66 -10.08
C THR A 72 -1.06 -15.28 -11.13
N GLY A 73 -1.51 -16.51 -10.95
CA GLY A 73 -2.46 -17.15 -11.86
C GLY A 73 -3.78 -16.41 -12.02
N VAL A 74 -4.20 -15.62 -11.00
CA VAL A 74 -5.39 -14.79 -11.08
C VAL A 74 -5.22 -13.57 -11.99
N LEU A 75 -4.00 -13.13 -12.25
CA LEU A 75 -3.69 -12.00 -13.13
C LEU A 75 -3.77 -12.34 -14.61
N ASN A 76 -3.56 -13.62 -14.95
CA ASN A 76 -3.50 -14.10 -16.34
C ASN A 76 -4.86 -14.33 -16.99
N PHE A 77 -5.92 -14.37 -16.20
CA PHE A 77 -7.22 -14.85 -16.71
C PHE A 77 -8.23 -13.75 -16.84
N GLY A 78 -8.05 -12.60 -17.29
CA GLY A 78 -9.07 -11.60 -17.70
C GLY A 78 -10.55 -11.90 -17.36
N LYS A 79 -10.82 -13.04 -16.74
CA LYS A 79 -12.07 -13.52 -16.20
C LYS A 79 -12.09 -13.21 -14.71
N ALA A 80 -13.06 -12.39 -14.31
CA ALA A 80 -13.38 -12.14 -12.92
C ALA A 80 -13.10 -13.38 -12.07
N TYR A 81 -12.28 -13.22 -11.02
CA TYR A 81 -12.15 -14.19 -9.95
C TYR A 81 -13.59 -14.54 -9.51
N ARG A 82 -14.14 -15.61 -10.04
CA ARG A 82 -15.25 -16.26 -9.40
C ARG A 82 -14.66 -16.83 -8.14
N ALA A 83 -14.99 -16.23 -7.00
CA ALA A 83 -14.82 -16.88 -5.71
C ALA A 83 -15.17 -18.33 -5.93
N THR A 84 -14.18 -19.21 -5.89
CA THR A 84 -14.43 -20.64 -6.07
C THR A 84 -15.49 -20.98 -5.05
N LYS A 85 -16.68 -21.29 -5.54
CA LYS A 85 -17.78 -21.77 -4.71
C LYS A 85 -17.17 -22.89 -3.89
N TYR A 86 -17.04 -22.68 -2.58
CA TYR A 86 -16.47 -23.66 -1.68
C TYR A 86 -17.27 -24.95 -1.86
N VAL A 87 -16.69 -25.95 -2.53
CA VAL A 87 -17.18 -27.30 -2.40
C VAL A 87 -16.73 -27.68 -0.98
N VAL A 88 -17.67 -27.61 -0.05
CA VAL A 88 -17.51 -28.19 1.28
C VAL A 88 -17.26 -29.68 1.02
N ASP A 89 -16.06 -30.18 1.35
CA ASP A 89 -15.81 -31.60 1.33
C ASP A 89 -16.79 -32.24 2.31
N PRO A 90 -17.67 -33.15 1.87
CA PRO A 90 -18.61 -33.79 2.79
C PRO A 90 -17.95 -34.56 3.93
N ALA A 91 -16.63 -34.83 3.84
CA ALA A 91 -15.82 -35.44 4.90
C ALA A 91 -15.42 -34.44 5.99
N ASP A 92 -15.54 -33.11 5.75
CA ASP A 92 -15.20 -32.03 6.72
C ASP A 92 -16.37 -31.73 7.69
N THR A 93 -17.24 -32.69 7.95
CA THR A 93 -18.48 -32.51 8.71
C THR A 93 -18.34 -32.17 10.20
N VAL A 94 -17.13 -31.94 10.74
CA VAL A 94 -16.92 -31.59 12.18
C VAL A 94 -15.84 -30.52 12.38
N SER A 95 -15.65 -29.59 11.49
CA SER A 95 -14.78 -28.46 11.77
C SER A 95 -15.61 -27.30 12.35
N PHE A 96 -15.57 -27.10 13.67
CA PHE A 96 -16.05 -25.88 14.35
C PHE A 96 -15.21 -24.62 14.00
N LYS A 97 -14.34 -24.71 12.99
CA LYS A 97 -13.48 -23.62 12.54
C LYS A 97 -14.28 -22.57 11.76
N SER A 98 -14.02 -21.32 12.05
CA SER A 98 -14.59 -20.19 11.32
C SER A 98 -14.14 -20.18 9.83
N ALA A 99 -14.86 -19.47 8.96
CA ALA A 99 -14.48 -19.35 7.57
C ALA A 99 -13.08 -18.72 7.38
N ASN A 100 -12.66 -17.84 8.30
CA ASN A 100 -11.34 -17.25 8.30
C ASN A 100 -10.26 -18.30 8.63
N GLU A 101 -10.48 -19.13 9.67
CA GLU A 101 -9.56 -20.21 10.04
C GLU A 101 -9.41 -21.25 8.92
N GLN A 102 -10.52 -21.66 8.30
CA GLN A 102 -10.46 -22.58 7.15
C GLN A 102 -9.64 -22.00 5.99
N THR A 103 -9.76 -20.69 5.74
CA THR A 103 -8.94 -19.99 4.74
C THR A 103 -7.49 -19.94 5.16
N ALA A 104 -7.19 -19.60 6.42
CA ALA A 104 -5.84 -19.52 6.97
C ALA A 104 -5.11 -20.90 6.88
N GLU A 105 -5.79 -21.97 7.27
CA GLU A 105 -5.24 -23.35 7.15
C GLU A 105 -4.92 -23.74 5.71
N ARG A 106 -5.76 -23.37 4.78
CA ARG A 106 -5.53 -23.61 3.36
C ARG A 106 -4.34 -22.82 2.82
N VAL A 107 -4.21 -21.55 3.22
CA VAL A 107 -3.09 -20.68 2.85
C VAL A 107 -1.79 -21.24 3.44
N LEU A 108 -1.78 -21.61 4.72
CA LEU A 108 -0.64 -22.22 5.38
C LEU A 108 -0.17 -23.49 4.64
N ARG A 109 -1.09 -24.37 4.28
CA ARG A 109 -0.78 -25.62 3.58
C ARG A 109 -0.28 -25.38 2.15
N ARG A 110 -0.86 -24.41 1.42
CA ARG A 110 -0.53 -24.18 0.00
C ARG A 110 0.63 -23.23 -0.21
N ARG A 111 0.96 -22.39 0.77
CA ARG A 111 1.98 -21.34 0.69
C ARG A 111 1.74 -20.32 -0.44
N VAL A 112 0.51 -20.24 -0.94
CA VAL A 112 0.11 -19.34 -2.03
C VAL A 112 -1.27 -18.74 -1.71
N ALA A 113 -1.44 -17.43 -1.88
CA ALA A 113 -2.69 -16.73 -1.64
C ALA A 113 -2.85 -15.49 -2.53
N VAL A 114 -4.06 -14.91 -2.53
CA VAL A 114 -4.34 -13.53 -2.91
C VAL A 114 -4.57 -12.70 -1.64
N CYS A 115 -4.75 -11.40 -1.76
CA CYS A 115 -4.89 -10.46 -0.63
C CYS A 115 -5.84 -10.94 0.49
N ASP A 116 -7.01 -11.48 0.14
CA ASP A 116 -7.96 -12.03 1.11
C ASP A 116 -7.37 -13.16 1.96
N GLY A 117 -6.58 -14.04 1.34
CA GLY A 117 -5.90 -15.12 2.05
C GLY A 117 -4.79 -14.64 2.99
N TYR A 118 -4.00 -13.65 2.56
CA TYR A 118 -2.99 -13.00 3.41
C TYR A 118 -3.62 -12.34 4.64
N ALA A 119 -4.66 -11.53 4.41
CA ALA A 119 -5.33 -10.81 5.48
C ALA A 119 -6.00 -11.75 6.49
N LYS A 120 -6.63 -12.84 6.04
CA LYS A 120 -7.26 -13.83 6.90
C LYS A 120 -6.24 -14.67 7.67
N LEU A 121 -5.10 -15.01 7.05
CA LEU A 121 -4.03 -15.71 7.75
C LEU A 121 -3.43 -14.83 8.85
N PHE A 122 -3.18 -13.54 8.58
CA PHE A 122 -2.70 -12.60 9.58
C PHE A 122 -3.70 -12.47 10.75
N LYS A 123 -4.98 -12.25 10.44
CA LYS A 123 -6.05 -12.16 11.45
C LYS A 123 -6.09 -13.39 12.33
N THR A 124 -6.10 -14.60 11.74
CA THR A 124 -6.21 -15.85 12.48
C THR A 124 -4.99 -16.10 13.37
N LEU A 125 -3.78 -15.80 12.88
CA LEU A 125 -2.55 -15.91 13.68
C LEU A 125 -2.57 -14.92 14.86
N CYS A 126 -3.06 -13.68 14.65
CA CYS A 126 -3.25 -12.70 15.71
C CYS A 126 -4.25 -13.19 16.75
N ASP A 127 -5.38 -13.77 16.34
CA ASP A 127 -6.40 -14.31 17.26
C ASP A 127 -5.81 -15.39 18.18
N TYR A 128 -5.04 -16.34 17.62
CA TYR A 128 -4.34 -17.35 18.44
C TYR A 128 -3.23 -16.76 19.32
N ALA A 129 -2.66 -15.62 18.94
CA ALA A 129 -1.66 -14.90 19.74
C ALA A 129 -2.26 -13.96 20.78
N GLY A 130 -3.59 -13.82 20.83
CA GLY A 130 -4.29 -12.91 21.74
C GLY A 130 -4.17 -11.43 21.34
N ILE A 131 -3.91 -11.15 20.07
CA ILE A 131 -3.78 -9.79 19.52
C ILE A 131 -5.06 -9.41 18.76
N GLU A 132 -5.68 -8.29 19.14
CA GLU A 132 -6.87 -7.79 18.46
C GLU A 132 -6.49 -7.26 17.07
N SER A 133 -7.13 -7.80 16.02
CA SER A 133 -6.89 -7.38 14.65
C SER A 133 -8.15 -7.50 13.81
N GLU A 134 -8.20 -6.78 12.67
CA GLU A 134 -9.35 -6.77 11.76
C GLU A 134 -8.93 -6.98 10.30
N VAL A 135 -9.81 -7.60 9.53
CA VAL A 135 -9.71 -7.71 8.08
C VAL A 135 -10.48 -6.57 7.45
N ILE A 136 -9.81 -5.76 6.65
CA ILE A 136 -10.37 -4.56 6.03
C ILE A 136 -10.51 -4.81 4.53
N LEU A 137 -11.71 -4.56 4.01
CA LEU A 137 -12.02 -4.60 2.59
C LEU A 137 -12.02 -3.18 2.03
N GLY A 138 -11.48 -3.00 0.82
CA GLY A 138 -11.44 -1.69 0.19
C GLY A 138 -10.83 -1.67 -1.19
N TYR A 139 -10.28 -0.52 -1.53
CA TYR A 139 -9.71 -0.21 -2.83
C TYR A 139 -8.21 -0.05 -2.70
N GLY A 140 -7.44 -0.92 -3.35
CA GLY A 140 -6.00 -0.78 -3.53
C GLY A 140 -5.73 -0.07 -4.85
N LYS A 141 -4.96 1.01 -4.84
CA LYS A 141 -4.58 1.78 -6.02
C LYS A 141 -3.27 1.26 -6.58
N CYS A 142 -3.35 0.28 -7.47
CA CYS A 142 -2.17 -0.26 -8.16
C CYS A 142 -1.99 0.34 -9.55
N CYS A 143 -0.79 0.14 -10.12
CA CYS A 143 -0.39 0.73 -11.40
C CYS A 143 -1.09 0.17 -12.65
N LEU A 144 -1.92 -0.87 -12.53
CA LEU A 144 -2.42 -1.65 -13.65
C LEU A 144 -3.92 -1.46 -13.96
N GLU A 145 -4.64 -0.59 -13.25
CA GLU A 145 -6.08 -0.46 -13.48
C GLU A 145 -6.39 0.26 -14.79
N LYS A 146 -6.88 -0.51 -15.74
CA LYS A 146 -7.39 -0.01 -17.05
C LYS A 146 -8.91 0.23 -17.05
N ASN A 147 -9.64 -0.04 -15.95
CA ASN A 147 -11.10 -0.08 -15.96
C ASN A 147 -11.74 1.07 -15.17
N ASP A 148 -12.69 1.76 -15.83
CA ASP A 148 -13.53 2.83 -15.29
C ASP A 148 -14.50 2.38 -14.17
N LYS A 149 -14.56 1.09 -13.87
CA LYS A 149 -15.40 0.55 -12.79
C LYS A 149 -14.56 0.35 -11.54
N PHE A 150 -14.45 1.42 -10.77
CA PHE A 150 -13.82 1.39 -9.45
C PHE A 150 -14.65 0.51 -8.51
N LYS A 151 -14.18 -0.71 -8.28
CA LYS A 151 -14.79 -1.69 -7.40
C LYS A 151 -13.78 -2.08 -6.33
N THR A 152 -14.28 -2.47 -5.17
CA THR A 152 -13.49 -3.09 -4.12
C THR A 152 -12.64 -4.22 -4.71
N ASN A 153 -11.33 -4.11 -4.56
CA ASN A 153 -10.36 -4.98 -5.22
C ASN A 153 -9.25 -5.47 -4.30
N HIS A 154 -9.21 -5.01 -3.05
CA HIS A 154 -8.12 -5.30 -2.14
C HIS A 154 -8.57 -5.52 -0.70
N THR A 155 -7.74 -6.26 0.06
CA THR A 155 -7.99 -6.63 1.45
C THR A 155 -6.68 -6.54 2.23
N TRP A 156 -6.73 -5.91 3.39
CA TRP A 156 -5.59 -5.73 4.30
C TRP A 156 -6.00 -5.84 5.77
N ASN A 157 -5.17 -5.40 6.69
CA ASN A 157 -5.49 -5.51 8.12
C ASN A 157 -5.30 -4.20 8.88
N ALA A 158 -6.04 -4.08 9.99
CA ALA A 158 -5.68 -3.27 11.12
C ALA A 158 -5.30 -4.18 12.30
N VAL A 159 -4.37 -3.72 13.13
CA VAL A 159 -3.95 -4.38 14.37
C VAL A 159 -3.97 -3.39 15.52
N LYS A 160 -4.38 -3.86 16.70
CA LYS A 160 -4.43 -3.03 17.89
C LYS A 160 -3.21 -3.30 18.75
N ILE A 161 -2.44 -2.26 19.04
CA ILE A 161 -1.24 -2.29 19.86
C ILE A 161 -1.36 -1.17 20.90
N ASP A 162 -1.18 -1.47 22.16
CA ASP A 162 -1.29 -0.50 23.25
C ASP A 162 -2.58 0.35 23.16
N SER A 163 -3.72 -0.30 22.92
CA SER A 163 -5.04 0.31 22.75
C SER A 163 -5.24 1.20 21.52
N ASN A 164 -4.25 1.32 20.62
CA ASN A 164 -4.35 2.09 19.39
C ASN A 164 -4.39 1.17 18.16
N TRP A 165 -5.18 1.57 17.15
CA TRP A 165 -5.23 0.88 15.87
C TRP A 165 -4.14 1.35 14.92
N TYR A 166 -3.54 0.39 14.21
CA TYR A 166 -2.50 0.62 13.20
C TYR A 166 -2.83 -0.16 11.93
N LEU A 167 -2.47 0.39 10.77
CA LEU A 167 -2.72 -0.22 9.47
C LEU A 167 -1.49 -0.97 8.96
N LEU A 168 -1.73 -2.11 8.30
CA LEU A 168 -0.68 -2.88 7.65
C LEU A 168 -1.22 -3.65 6.45
N ASP A 169 -0.36 -3.92 5.48
CA ASP A 169 -0.68 -4.79 4.35
C ASP A 169 0.42 -5.83 4.11
N VAL A 170 0.16 -7.05 4.55
CA VAL A 170 1.13 -8.15 4.38
C VAL A 170 1.28 -8.55 2.93
N THR A 171 0.24 -8.38 2.10
CA THR A 171 0.29 -8.72 0.67
C THR A 171 1.30 -7.86 -0.08
N TRP A 172 1.17 -6.53 0.07
CA TRP A 172 2.07 -5.59 -0.60
C TRP A 172 3.46 -5.55 0.04
N ALA A 173 3.56 -5.96 1.30
CA ALA A 173 4.83 -6.13 1.99
C ALA A 173 5.62 -7.36 1.52
N SER A 174 4.96 -8.37 0.94
CA SER A 174 5.61 -9.67 0.66
C SER A 174 6.51 -9.67 -0.57
N GLY A 175 6.30 -8.72 -1.49
CA GLY A 175 7.07 -8.64 -2.72
C GLY A 175 6.31 -8.06 -3.89
N PHE A 176 6.72 -8.42 -5.09
CA PHE A 176 6.13 -7.90 -6.32
C PHE A 176 6.03 -8.97 -7.41
N VAL A 177 5.19 -8.71 -8.40
CA VAL A 177 5.02 -9.57 -9.57
C VAL A 177 5.79 -8.97 -10.75
N THR A 178 6.65 -9.77 -11.37
CA THR A 178 7.43 -9.36 -12.55
C THR A 178 6.56 -9.27 -13.81
N PHE A 179 7.09 -8.73 -14.88
CA PHE A 179 6.42 -8.73 -16.20
C PHE A 179 6.21 -10.14 -16.77
N SER A 180 7.03 -11.12 -16.36
CA SER A 180 6.84 -12.53 -16.69
C SER A 180 5.78 -13.24 -15.82
N ASN A 181 5.04 -12.50 -14.99
CA ASN A 181 4.07 -13.01 -14.03
C ASN A 181 4.66 -13.94 -12.95
N GLU A 182 5.92 -13.77 -12.62
CA GLU A 182 6.57 -14.45 -11.52
C GLU A 182 6.51 -13.61 -10.26
N PHE A 183 6.23 -14.21 -9.11
CA PHE A 183 6.27 -13.54 -7.83
C PHE A 183 7.69 -13.56 -7.26
N VAL A 184 8.18 -12.39 -6.88
CA VAL A 184 9.49 -12.22 -6.23
C VAL A 184 9.27 -11.78 -4.80
N PHE A 185 9.77 -12.59 -3.86
CA PHE A 185 9.74 -12.26 -2.44
C PHE A 185 10.66 -11.10 -2.13
N GLN A 186 10.12 -10.07 -1.45
CA GLN A 186 10.87 -8.94 -1.00
C GLN A 186 10.12 -8.19 0.08
N LEU A 187 10.56 -8.38 1.32
CA LEU A 187 9.94 -7.74 2.47
C LEU A 187 10.06 -6.21 2.39
N ASP A 188 8.91 -5.55 2.34
CA ASP A 188 8.79 -4.10 2.35
C ASP A 188 8.21 -3.61 3.67
N GLU A 189 9.06 -3.02 4.49
CA GLU A 189 8.68 -2.53 5.83
C GLU A 189 7.71 -1.36 5.82
N ALA A 190 7.60 -0.64 4.69
CA ALA A 190 6.70 0.51 4.59
C ALA A 190 5.22 0.14 4.79
N TYR A 191 4.87 -1.15 4.62
CA TYR A 191 3.51 -1.64 4.85
C TYR A 191 3.28 -2.26 6.23
N PHE A 192 4.22 -2.12 7.17
CA PHE A 192 4.05 -2.49 8.57
C PHE A 192 3.77 -1.26 9.43
N LEU A 193 2.63 -1.20 10.10
CA LEU A 193 2.16 -0.08 10.93
C LEU A 193 2.29 1.27 10.22
N THR A 194 1.87 1.30 8.96
CA THR A 194 1.97 2.47 8.09
C THR A 194 1.13 3.62 8.63
N PRO A 195 1.67 4.85 8.74
CA PRO A 195 0.88 6.01 9.15
C PRO A 195 -0.36 6.21 8.28
N PRO A 196 -1.54 6.50 8.85
CA PRO A 196 -2.80 6.65 8.11
C PRO A 196 -2.73 7.61 6.92
N GLN A 197 -2.03 8.74 7.07
CA GLN A 197 -1.82 9.75 6.02
C GLN A 197 -1.02 9.22 4.83
N GLN A 198 -0.16 8.24 5.08
CA GLN A 198 0.61 7.55 4.05
C GLN A 198 -0.22 6.43 3.43
N PHE A 199 -0.87 5.63 4.28
CA PHE A 199 -1.62 4.46 3.85
C PHE A 199 -2.80 4.81 2.92
N ILE A 200 -3.49 5.95 3.18
CA ILE A 200 -4.59 6.44 2.35
C ILE A 200 -4.15 6.84 0.92
N SER A 201 -2.87 6.94 0.64
CA SER A 201 -2.39 7.29 -0.71
C SER A 201 -2.67 6.18 -1.74
N ASP A 202 -2.72 4.95 -1.31
CA ASP A 202 -2.91 3.76 -2.16
C ASP A 202 -3.94 2.75 -1.61
N HIS A 203 -4.45 2.94 -0.37
CA HIS A 203 -5.47 2.10 0.25
C HIS A 203 -6.66 2.93 0.75
N TYR A 204 -7.86 2.66 0.23
CA TYR A 204 -9.08 3.34 0.65
C TYR A 204 -10.10 2.30 1.15
N PRO A 205 -10.44 2.27 2.46
CA PRO A 205 -11.34 1.28 3.01
C PRO A 205 -12.81 1.56 2.63
N GLU A 206 -13.63 0.52 2.51
CA GLU A 206 -15.09 0.68 2.36
C GLU A 206 -15.71 1.32 3.60
N ASP A 207 -15.30 0.88 4.79
CA ASP A 207 -15.71 1.49 6.06
C ASP A 207 -14.69 2.54 6.48
N LEU A 208 -15.08 3.81 6.39
CA LEU A 208 -14.20 4.97 6.61
C LEU A 208 -13.60 5.04 8.02
N LYS A 209 -14.16 4.33 9.01
CA LYS A 209 -13.53 4.25 10.34
C LYS A 209 -12.09 3.70 10.26
N TRP A 210 -11.82 2.85 9.26
CA TRP A 210 -10.51 2.25 9.03
C TRP A 210 -9.55 3.13 8.21
N CYS A 211 -9.96 4.36 7.83
CA CYS A 211 -8.98 5.35 7.37
C CYS A 211 -8.06 5.81 8.51
N LEU A 212 -8.54 5.74 9.76
CA LEU A 212 -7.87 6.27 10.95
C LEU A 212 -7.46 7.74 10.81
N LEU A 213 -8.22 8.50 10.02
CA LEU A 213 -8.03 9.93 9.74
C LEU A 213 -9.26 10.70 10.22
N GLU A 214 -9.05 11.88 10.79
CA GLU A 214 -10.13 12.78 11.19
C GLU A 214 -10.90 13.31 9.96
N HIS A 215 -10.17 13.61 8.88
CA HIS A 215 -10.72 14.11 7.62
C HIS A 215 -10.21 13.26 6.44
N PRO A 216 -10.81 12.09 6.19
CA PRO A 216 -10.41 11.26 5.06
C PRO A 216 -10.83 11.91 3.73
N PRO A 217 -10.09 11.71 2.62
CA PRO A 217 -10.53 12.12 1.31
C PRO A 217 -11.82 11.38 0.92
N THR A 218 -12.60 11.97 0.03
CA THR A 218 -13.71 11.25 -0.59
C THR A 218 -13.17 10.13 -1.52
N LEU A 219 -13.99 9.10 -1.76
CA LEU A 219 -13.65 8.03 -2.71
C LEU A 219 -13.32 8.59 -4.10
N LYS A 220 -14.04 9.65 -4.53
CA LYS A 220 -13.79 10.34 -5.80
C LYS A 220 -12.41 11.00 -5.83
N GLU A 221 -12.03 11.71 -4.78
CA GLU A 221 -10.70 12.33 -4.67
C GLU A 221 -9.61 11.27 -4.66
N PHE A 222 -9.79 10.18 -3.92
CA PHE A 222 -8.86 9.05 -3.95
C PHE A 222 -8.75 8.46 -5.35
N HIS A 223 -9.85 8.13 -6.00
CA HIS A 223 -9.87 7.50 -7.31
C HIS A 223 -9.18 8.35 -8.39
N PHE A 224 -9.52 9.64 -8.45
CA PHE A 224 -9.01 10.54 -9.49
C PHE A 224 -7.66 11.20 -9.16
N SER A 225 -7.11 11.00 -7.96
CA SER A 225 -5.80 11.54 -7.63
C SER A 225 -4.69 10.86 -8.47
N PRO A 226 -3.56 11.54 -8.72
CA PRO A 226 -2.41 10.90 -9.35
C PRO A 226 -1.86 9.78 -8.47
N PHE A 227 -1.20 8.80 -9.10
CA PHE A 227 -0.55 7.73 -8.36
C PHE A 227 0.68 8.29 -7.62
N LYS A 228 0.71 8.10 -6.30
CA LYS A 228 1.81 8.52 -5.42
C LYS A 228 2.72 7.32 -5.17
N TYR A 229 4.01 7.49 -5.43
CA TYR A 229 5.01 6.55 -4.99
C TYR A 229 5.33 6.75 -3.50
N LYS A 230 5.91 5.77 -2.82
CA LYS A 230 6.32 5.88 -1.42
C LYS A 230 7.25 7.07 -1.16
N SER A 231 8.12 7.36 -2.11
CA SER A 231 9.00 8.53 -2.14
C SER A 231 8.25 9.87 -2.03
N PHE A 232 6.99 9.96 -2.45
CA PHE A 232 6.17 11.15 -2.24
C PHE A 232 6.05 11.52 -0.76
N ILE A 233 5.82 10.53 0.10
CA ILE A 233 5.73 10.72 1.55
C ILE A 233 7.13 10.86 2.18
N LYS A 234 8.08 10.01 1.73
CA LYS A 234 9.49 10.03 2.16
C LYS A 234 10.09 11.43 2.08
N TYR A 235 9.79 12.16 1.00
CA TYR A 235 10.29 13.52 0.78
C TYR A 235 9.39 14.62 1.33
N GLY A 236 8.38 14.30 2.13
CA GLY A 236 7.52 15.29 2.77
C GLY A 236 6.72 16.15 1.77
N ILE A 237 6.41 15.60 0.58
CA ILE A 237 5.61 16.30 -0.41
C ILE A 237 4.17 16.39 0.11
N SER A 238 3.66 17.62 0.27
CA SER A 238 2.37 17.84 0.91
C SER A 238 1.20 17.83 -0.06
N SER A 239 1.41 18.30 -1.28
CA SER A 239 0.38 18.37 -2.31
C SER A 239 0.97 18.42 -3.71
N ALA A 240 0.13 18.11 -4.70
CA ALA A 240 0.43 18.19 -6.12
C ALA A 240 -0.67 18.96 -6.87
N SER A 241 -0.30 19.74 -7.87
CA SER A 241 -1.21 20.37 -8.81
C SER A 241 -0.77 20.07 -10.25
N PRO A 242 -1.68 19.58 -11.11
CA PRO A 242 -3.10 19.34 -10.88
C PRO A 242 -3.37 18.18 -9.91
N SER A 243 -4.51 18.24 -9.20
CA SER A 243 -4.94 17.18 -8.27
C SER A 243 -5.56 15.97 -8.98
N ASN A 244 -6.00 16.14 -10.23
CA ASN A 244 -6.48 15.03 -11.07
C ASN A 244 -5.31 14.28 -11.69
N GLY A 245 -5.28 12.98 -11.50
CA GLY A 245 -4.23 12.08 -12.02
C GLY A 245 -4.28 11.82 -13.53
N THR A 246 -5.31 12.32 -14.22
CA THR A 246 -5.40 12.27 -15.68
C THR A 246 -5.34 13.69 -16.25
N ILE A 247 -4.44 13.92 -17.18
CA ILE A 247 -4.24 15.19 -17.87
C ILE A 247 -4.61 15.00 -19.34
N ASN A 248 -5.54 15.83 -19.85
CA ASN A 248 -5.85 15.88 -21.28
C ASN A 248 -4.99 16.98 -21.93
N ALA A 249 -4.32 16.63 -23.00
CA ALA A 249 -3.42 17.55 -23.72
C ALA A 249 -3.38 17.24 -25.21
N SER A 250 -2.84 18.16 -26.00
CA SER A 250 -2.55 17.99 -27.42
C SER A 250 -1.04 18.04 -27.65
N VAL A 251 -0.56 17.49 -28.77
CA VAL A 251 0.85 17.62 -29.17
C VAL A 251 1.18 19.11 -29.31
N GLY A 252 2.27 19.53 -28.65
CA GLY A 252 2.71 20.93 -28.58
C GLY A 252 2.31 21.64 -27.28
N ASP A 253 1.35 21.12 -26.53
CA ASP A 253 0.97 21.70 -25.24
C ASP A 253 2.10 21.57 -24.22
N THR A 254 2.19 22.56 -23.32
CA THR A 254 3.09 22.50 -22.16
C THR A 254 2.29 22.19 -20.92
N ILE A 255 2.55 21.02 -20.33
CA ILE A 255 1.97 20.59 -19.07
C ILE A 255 2.85 21.10 -17.93
N ARG A 256 2.26 21.90 -17.03
CA ARG A 256 2.93 22.37 -15.83
C ARG A 256 2.39 21.64 -14.60
N ILE A 257 3.28 21.06 -13.80
CA ILE A 257 2.95 20.39 -12.55
C ILE A 257 3.78 21.01 -11.42
N GLU A 258 3.14 21.23 -10.28
CA GLU A 258 3.79 21.77 -9.08
C GLU A 258 3.58 20.82 -7.90
N LEU A 259 4.67 20.51 -7.18
CA LEU A 259 4.64 19.83 -5.89
C LEU A 259 5.02 20.82 -4.79
N ASN A 260 4.25 20.84 -3.70
CA ASN A 260 4.59 21.63 -2.52
C ASN A 260 5.39 20.76 -1.54
N LEU A 261 6.59 21.22 -1.18
CA LEU A 261 7.50 20.57 -0.24
C LEU A 261 7.25 21.16 1.16
N LYS A 262 7.02 20.32 2.18
CA LYS A 262 6.81 20.81 3.57
C LYS A 262 8.06 21.46 4.15
N ASP A 263 9.22 20.86 3.89
CA ASP A 263 10.52 21.42 4.24
C ASP A 263 11.43 21.25 3.02
N ALA A 264 12.19 22.28 2.69
CA ALA A 264 13.30 22.11 1.77
C ALA A 264 14.32 21.22 2.50
N LEU A 265 14.19 19.90 2.33
CA LEU A 265 15.17 18.95 2.87
C LEU A 265 16.52 19.34 2.32
N LYS A 266 17.34 19.96 3.16
CA LYS A 266 18.77 20.14 2.91
C LYS A 266 19.32 18.75 2.58
N ASP A 267 19.92 18.62 1.39
CA ASP A 267 20.68 17.49 0.86
C ASP A 267 20.96 16.33 1.83
N GLN A 268 19.92 15.64 2.28
CA GLN A 268 20.12 14.34 2.86
C GLN A 268 20.17 13.36 1.69
N GLN A 269 21.34 12.79 1.46
CA GLN A 269 21.51 11.58 0.66
C GLN A 269 20.77 10.43 1.36
N ILE A 270 19.45 10.42 1.20
CA ILE A 270 18.64 9.29 1.59
C ILE A 270 18.86 8.27 0.48
N ALA A 271 19.26 7.06 0.81
CA ALA A 271 19.45 5.99 -0.15
C ALA A 271 18.26 5.94 -1.12
N SER A 272 18.57 5.93 -2.42
CA SER A 272 17.57 5.76 -3.49
C SER A 272 16.74 4.52 -3.19
N ASP A 273 15.46 4.54 -3.55
CA ASP A 273 14.64 3.33 -3.52
C ASP A 273 15.35 2.27 -4.36
N PRO A 274 15.83 1.14 -3.75
CA PRO A 274 16.57 0.12 -4.48
C PRO A 274 15.78 -0.52 -5.62
N PHE A 275 14.47 -0.21 -5.73
CA PHE A 275 13.55 -0.70 -6.76
C PHE A 275 13.40 0.22 -7.94
N PHE A 276 13.87 1.43 -7.86
CA PHE A 276 13.87 2.33 -8.99
C PHE A 276 15.23 2.31 -9.69
N ASP A 277 15.41 1.33 -10.54
CA ASP A 277 16.37 1.42 -11.64
C ASP A 277 15.58 1.74 -12.91
N SER A 278 15.79 2.94 -13.47
CA SER A 278 15.22 3.36 -14.75
C SER A 278 15.57 2.40 -15.91
N ASN A 279 16.62 1.59 -15.75
CA ASN A 279 17.05 0.60 -16.74
C ASN A 279 16.35 -0.76 -16.57
N THR A 280 15.86 -1.08 -15.37
CA THR A 280 15.19 -2.37 -15.07
C THR A 280 13.66 -2.26 -15.13
N MET A 281 13.08 -1.09 -14.90
CA MET A 281 11.69 -0.86 -15.23
C MET A 281 11.56 -0.76 -16.76
N GLN A 282 11.28 -1.86 -17.44
CA GLN A 282 10.66 -1.84 -18.77
C GLN A 282 9.26 -1.24 -18.63
N LEU A 283 9.24 0.05 -18.32
CA LEU A 283 8.02 0.83 -18.37
C LEU A 283 7.51 0.78 -19.80
N SER A 284 6.20 0.78 -19.93
CA SER A 284 5.58 0.94 -21.24
C SER A 284 6.41 1.92 -22.08
N PRO A 285 6.74 1.63 -23.34
CA PRO A 285 7.45 2.58 -24.22
C PRO A 285 6.75 3.95 -24.30
N ALA A 286 5.52 4.03 -23.80
CA ALA A 286 4.72 5.22 -23.67
C ALA A 286 4.98 6.04 -22.39
N SER A 287 6.05 5.78 -21.63
CA SER A 287 6.37 6.48 -20.38
C SER A 287 7.48 7.51 -20.56
N VAL A 288 7.29 8.69 -19.94
CA VAL A 288 8.28 9.78 -19.90
C VAL A 288 8.58 10.13 -18.45
N PHE A 289 9.85 10.39 -18.16
CA PHE A 289 10.35 10.80 -16.84
C PHE A 289 10.84 12.24 -16.92
N ILE A 290 10.40 13.07 -15.98
CA ILE A 290 10.79 14.47 -15.93
C ILE A 290 11.30 14.85 -14.55
N GLU A 291 12.32 15.73 -14.52
CA GLU A 291 12.90 16.29 -13.30
C GLU A 291 12.42 17.73 -13.08
N PRO A 292 12.40 18.20 -11.83
CA PRO A 292 11.88 19.52 -11.48
C PRO A 292 12.94 20.62 -11.57
N VAL A 293 12.44 21.85 -11.65
CA VAL A 293 13.16 23.04 -11.18
C VAL A 293 12.66 23.37 -9.77
N ILE A 294 13.57 23.45 -8.79
CA ILE A 294 13.22 23.78 -7.41
C ILE A 294 13.23 25.29 -7.21
N LYS A 295 12.10 25.83 -6.73
CA LYS A 295 11.96 27.26 -6.43
C LYS A 295 10.98 27.48 -5.25
N ASN A 296 11.40 28.18 -4.22
CA ASN A 296 10.54 28.59 -3.09
C ASN A 296 9.74 27.41 -2.47
N SER A 297 10.42 26.35 -2.05
CA SER A 297 9.80 25.13 -1.50
C SER A 297 8.78 24.46 -2.44
N LYS A 298 8.92 24.67 -3.73
CA LYS A 298 8.15 23.99 -4.78
C LYS A 298 9.06 23.27 -5.74
N ALA A 299 8.67 22.06 -6.13
CA ALA A 299 9.23 21.36 -7.27
C ALA A 299 8.30 21.60 -8.47
N ILE A 300 8.83 22.27 -9.51
CA ILE A 300 8.08 22.69 -10.69
C ILE A 300 8.56 21.87 -11.88
N TYR A 301 7.62 21.20 -12.55
CA TYR A 301 7.85 20.38 -13.71
C TYR A 301 7.16 21.02 -14.92
N ASN A 302 7.85 21.09 -16.05
CA ASN A 302 7.28 21.53 -17.33
C ASN A 302 7.57 20.44 -18.36
N TYR A 303 6.53 19.92 -18.98
CA TYR A 303 6.64 18.91 -20.03
C TYR A 303 5.94 19.39 -21.30
N VAL A 304 6.67 19.43 -22.40
CA VAL A 304 6.10 19.69 -23.73
C VAL A 304 5.71 18.34 -24.34
N VAL A 305 4.43 18.18 -24.66
CA VAL A 305 3.91 16.95 -25.26
C VAL A 305 4.48 16.83 -26.68
N SER A 306 5.45 15.94 -26.86
CA SER A 306 6.17 15.77 -28.14
C SER A 306 5.46 14.85 -29.13
N GLU A 307 4.70 13.86 -28.60
CA GLU A 307 4.07 12.82 -29.42
C GLU A 307 2.81 12.24 -28.78
N GLN A 308 1.97 11.61 -29.59
CA GLN A 308 0.70 11.01 -29.14
C GLN A 308 0.87 9.68 -28.40
N SER A 309 2.01 9.04 -28.52
CA SER A 309 2.30 7.73 -27.95
C SER A 309 2.54 7.77 -26.42
N VAL A 310 2.77 8.96 -25.85
CA VAL A 310 3.03 9.11 -24.42
C VAL A 310 1.72 8.95 -23.63
N GLU A 311 1.66 7.91 -22.79
CA GLU A 311 0.52 7.61 -21.93
C GLU A 311 0.76 7.97 -20.47
N TRP A 312 2.03 7.99 -20.03
CA TRP A 312 2.39 8.17 -18.64
C TRP A 312 3.51 9.19 -18.45
N LEU A 313 3.29 10.10 -17.52
CA LEU A 313 4.25 11.10 -17.09
C LEU A 313 4.66 10.83 -15.65
N HIS A 314 5.93 10.47 -15.45
CA HIS A 314 6.51 10.19 -14.15
C HIS A 314 7.33 11.37 -13.68
N LEU A 315 7.05 11.87 -12.48
CA LEU A 315 7.80 12.95 -11.86
C LEU A 315 8.90 12.37 -10.98
N ILE A 316 10.13 12.81 -11.26
CA ILE A 316 11.31 12.43 -10.49
C ILE A 316 11.65 13.55 -9.49
N TYR A 317 11.98 13.19 -8.28
CA TYR A 317 12.52 14.09 -7.27
C TYR A 317 13.62 13.36 -6.48
N ASN A 318 14.80 13.95 -6.37
CA ASN A 318 15.97 13.32 -5.77
C ASN A 318 16.27 11.91 -6.32
N ARG A 319 16.16 11.74 -7.62
CA ARG A 319 16.35 10.47 -8.38
C ARG A 319 15.28 9.39 -8.16
N ASP A 320 14.30 9.62 -7.29
CA ASP A 320 13.18 8.69 -7.08
C ASP A 320 11.93 9.16 -7.83
N PRO A 321 11.10 8.27 -8.40
CA PRO A 321 9.78 8.62 -8.87
C PRO A 321 8.89 8.95 -7.66
N VAL A 322 8.25 10.09 -7.69
CA VAL A 322 7.39 10.55 -6.58
C VAL A 322 5.91 10.54 -6.95
N LEU A 323 5.60 10.74 -8.23
CA LEU A 323 4.23 10.87 -8.69
C LEU A 323 4.10 10.42 -10.15
N ARG A 324 2.92 9.91 -10.54
CA ARG A 324 2.63 9.54 -11.92
C ARG A 324 1.26 10.05 -12.35
N TYR A 325 1.22 10.67 -13.53
CA TYR A 325 0.00 11.09 -14.22
C TYR A 325 -0.24 10.24 -15.45
N LYS A 326 -1.52 9.99 -15.74
CA LYS A 326 -1.94 9.48 -17.05
C LYS A 326 -2.12 10.65 -18.01
N LEU A 327 -1.61 10.52 -19.24
CA LEU A 327 -1.84 11.49 -20.31
C LEU A 327 -2.84 10.92 -21.31
N ASN A 328 -3.84 11.74 -21.63
CA ASN A 328 -4.71 11.53 -22.78
C ASN A 328 -4.34 12.56 -23.83
N VAL A 329 -3.49 12.15 -24.78
CA VAL A 329 -3.07 13.05 -25.85
C VAL A 329 -4.05 12.97 -27.02
N ASN A 330 -4.78 14.06 -27.26
CA ASN A 330 -5.74 14.17 -28.34
C ASN A 330 -5.03 14.16 -29.71
N LYS A 331 -5.64 13.46 -30.68
CA LYS A 331 -5.21 13.57 -32.08
C LYS A 331 -5.46 14.99 -32.56
N THR A 332 -4.42 15.69 -33.00
CA THR A 332 -4.61 16.94 -33.71
C THR A 332 -5.40 16.63 -34.96
N LEU A 333 -6.65 17.09 -35.06
CA LEU A 333 -7.37 17.10 -36.33
C LEU A 333 -6.59 18.03 -37.24
N ARG A 334 -5.79 17.48 -38.17
CA ARG A 334 -5.27 18.27 -39.24
C ARG A 334 -6.48 18.79 -40.02
N SER A 335 -6.76 20.09 -39.95
CA SER A 335 -7.66 20.74 -40.87
C SER A 335 -7.02 20.61 -42.25
N THR A 336 -7.53 19.73 -43.08
CA THR A 336 -7.28 19.72 -44.51
C THR A 336 -7.93 20.97 -45.07
N HIS A 337 -7.13 21.98 -45.35
CA HIS A 337 -7.46 23.08 -46.23
C HIS A 337 -7.14 22.69 -47.67
#